data_9ccf25fcdc99fd8a864d843a31d7801f
#
_entry.id   9ccf25fcdc99fd8a864d843a31d7801f
#
_cell.length_a   1.000
_cell.length_b   1.000
_cell.length_c   1.000
_cell.angle_alpha   90.00
_cell.angle_beta   90.00
_cell.angle_gamma   90.00
#
_symmetry.space_group_name_H-M   'P 1'
#
loop_
_entity.id
_entity.type
_entity.pdbx_description
1 polymer ?
#
loop_
_entity_poly.entity_id
_entity_poly.type
_entity_poly.pdbx_seq_one_letter_code
_entity_poly.pdbx_strand_id
1 'polypeptide(L)'
;MTNLSSSEERRNGVSQRGKYREELLRSQQGELNAVLMYQRLAKVVKTDKERETFLQLAKEEGRHASVFHAYTREALKPKKTMAVIMPFLYRLLGKKRLYKLIAKGEYAAAVGYEHLIADFPEVESVKNDEKRHGDIVLGLL
;
A
#
# COMPACT_ATOMS: atom_id res chain seq x y z
N MET A 1 -22.56 -10.61 33.23
CA MET A 1 -21.35 -10.84 32.41
C MET A 1 -21.40 -12.24 31.82
N THR A 2 -21.72 -12.37 30.58
CA THR A 2 -21.67 -13.64 29.85
C THR A 2 -20.23 -13.89 29.43
N ASN A 3 -19.57 -14.84 30.06
CA ASN A 3 -18.31 -15.38 29.55
C ASN A 3 -18.62 -16.13 28.25
N LEU A 4 -18.25 -15.52 27.13
CA LEU A 4 -18.27 -16.23 25.86
C LEU A 4 -17.32 -17.43 25.97
N SER A 5 -17.76 -18.60 25.55
CA SER A 5 -16.90 -19.77 25.55
C SER A 5 -15.75 -19.59 24.58
N SER A 6 -14.59 -20.16 24.84
CA SER A 6 -13.42 -20.09 23.95
C SER A 6 -13.69 -20.53 22.51
N SER A 7 -14.77 -21.25 22.29
CA SER A 7 -15.27 -21.67 20.98
C SER A 7 -16.04 -20.55 20.26
N GLU A 8 -16.73 -19.68 20.99
CA GLU A 8 -17.45 -18.52 20.43
C GLU A 8 -16.48 -17.39 20.08
N GLU A 9 -15.47 -17.16 20.91
CA GLU A 9 -14.41 -16.21 20.62
C GLU A 9 -13.63 -16.63 19.36
N ARG A 10 -13.35 -17.91 19.19
CA ARG A 10 -12.70 -18.43 17.97
C ARG A 10 -13.60 -18.30 16.75
N ARG A 11 -14.90 -18.55 16.84
CA ARG A 11 -15.86 -18.37 15.75
C ARG A 11 -16.01 -16.91 15.36
N ASN A 12 -16.07 -16.01 16.32
CA ASN A 12 -16.15 -14.58 16.05
C ASN A 12 -14.88 -14.05 15.41
N GLY A 13 -13.69 -14.49 15.84
CA GLY A 13 -12.42 -14.14 15.22
C GLY A 13 -12.31 -14.62 13.77
N VAL A 14 -12.75 -15.84 13.47
CA VAL A 14 -12.79 -16.38 12.10
C VAL A 14 -13.79 -15.62 11.24
N SER A 15 -14.96 -15.26 11.79
CA SER A 15 -15.98 -14.48 11.08
C SER A 15 -15.50 -13.07 10.73
N GLN A 16 -14.78 -12.38 11.63
CA GLN A 16 -14.23 -11.05 11.37
C GLN A 16 -13.11 -11.09 10.31
N ARG A 17 -12.22 -12.08 10.36
CA ARG A 17 -11.21 -12.29 9.32
C ARG A 17 -11.84 -12.54 7.94
N GLY A 18 -12.93 -13.34 7.90
CA GLY A 18 -13.69 -13.60 6.68
C GLY A 18 -14.33 -12.34 6.11
N LYS A 19 -14.86 -11.47 6.98
CA LYS A 19 -15.49 -10.20 6.60
C LYS A 19 -14.54 -9.26 5.86
N TYR A 20 -13.26 -9.22 6.27
CA TYR A 20 -12.26 -8.32 5.68
C TYR A 20 -11.34 -9.01 4.67
N ARG A 21 -11.52 -10.30 4.41
CA ARG A 21 -10.59 -11.07 3.58
C ARG A 21 -10.40 -10.48 2.19
N GLU A 22 -11.48 -10.12 1.51
CA GLU A 22 -11.39 -9.53 0.17
C GLU A 22 -10.67 -8.18 0.18
N GLU A 23 -10.95 -7.35 1.19
CA GLU A 23 -10.29 -6.06 1.36
C GLU A 23 -8.80 -6.22 1.65
N LEU A 24 -8.42 -7.15 2.51
CA LEU A 24 -7.02 -7.47 2.79
C LEU A 24 -6.29 -7.96 1.53
N LEU A 25 -6.94 -8.81 0.72
CA LEU A 25 -6.38 -9.29 -0.55
C LEU A 25 -6.23 -8.14 -1.56
N ARG A 26 -7.21 -7.24 -1.69
CA ARG A 26 -7.09 -6.06 -2.54
C ARG A 26 -5.97 -5.14 -2.09
N SER A 27 -5.84 -4.93 -0.79
CA SER A 27 -4.77 -4.13 -0.21
C SER A 27 -3.41 -4.73 -0.49
N GLN A 28 -3.24 -6.02 -0.26
CA GLN A 28 -2.01 -6.75 -0.59
C GLN A 28 -1.65 -6.62 -2.07
N GLN A 29 -2.63 -6.78 -2.95
CA GLN A 29 -2.43 -6.64 -4.39
C GLN A 29 -2.01 -5.22 -4.76
N GLY A 30 -2.65 -4.21 -4.17
CA GLY A 30 -2.31 -2.81 -4.39
C GLY A 30 -0.87 -2.49 -3.99
N GLU A 31 -0.42 -2.98 -2.85
CA GLU A 31 0.95 -2.81 -2.37
C GLU A 31 1.97 -3.47 -3.31
N LEU A 32 1.70 -4.70 -3.76
CA LEU A 32 2.55 -5.39 -4.72
C LEU A 32 2.64 -4.64 -6.06
N ASN A 33 1.52 -4.10 -6.53
CA ASN A 33 1.48 -3.32 -7.76
C ASN A 33 2.28 -2.02 -7.61
N ALA A 34 2.23 -1.39 -6.43
CA ALA A 34 2.97 -0.18 -6.12
C ALA A 34 4.49 -0.42 -6.13
N VAL A 35 4.95 -1.59 -5.72
CA VAL A 35 6.38 -1.96 -5.84
C VAL A 35 6.87 -1.78 -7.29
N LEU A 36 6.16 -2.37 -8.24
CA LEU A 36 6.53 -2.29 -9.66
C LEU A 36 6.40 -0.86 -10.20
N MET A 37 5.36 -0.15 -9.77
CA MET A 37 5.12 1.24 -10.16
C MET A 37 6.31 2.13 -9.77
N TYR A 38 6.73 2.09 -8.52
CA TYR A 38 7.84 2.90 -8.03
C TYR A 38 9.19 2.48 -8.64
N GLN A 39 9.42 1.18 -8.82
CA GLN A 39 10.61 0.70 -9.52
C GLN A 39 10.67 1.23 -10.95
N ARG A 40 9.55 1.31 -11.63
CA ARG A 40 9.48 1.82 -12.99
C ARG A 40 9.69 3.33 -13.06
N LEU A 41 9.09 4.08 -12.13
CA LEU A 41 9.32 5.53 -12.02
C LEU A 41 10.79 5.84 -11.76
N ALA A 42 11.46 5.06 -10.93
CA ALA A 42 12.88 5.21 -10.65
C ALA A 42 13.74 5.16 -11.91
N LYS A 43 13.29 4.45 -12.94
CA LYS A 43 14.02 4.34 -14.23
C LYS A 43 13.84 5.55 -15.15
N VAL A 44 12.79 6.33 -14.97
CA VAL A 44 12.44 7.44 -15.90
C VAL A 44 12.66 8.82 -15.31
N VAL A 45 12.79 8.95 -14.00
CA VAL A 45 13.06 10.23 -13.35
C VAL A 45 14.46 10.73 -13.65
N LYS A 46 14.67 12.06 -13.50
CA LYS A 46 15.85 12.73 -14.02
C LYS A 46 16.98 12.93 -13.00
N THR A 47 16.68 12.88 -11.70
CA THR A 47 17.66 13.12 -10.65
C THR A 47 17.94 11.85 -9.84
N ASP A 48 19.16 11.76 -9.30
CA ASP A 48 19.53 10.63 -8.42
C ASP A 48 18.69 10.63 -7.16
N LYS A 49 18.38 11.81 -6.62
CA LYS A 49 17.51 11.92 -5.44
C LYS A 49 16.12 11.32 -5.68
N GLU A 50 15.49 11.64 -6.81
CA GLU A 50 14.20 11.08 -7.17
C GLU A 50 14.29 9.56 -7.36
N ARG A 51 15.34 9.09 -8.05
CA ARG A 51 15.56 7.66 -8.28
C ARG A 51 15.70 6.90 -6.97
N GLU A 52 16.56 7.35 -6.09
CA GLU A 52 16.78 6.72 -4.79
C GLU A 52 15.51 6.74 -3.93
N THR A 53 14.78 7.85 -3.95
CA THR A 53 13.51 7.99 -3.24
C THR A 53 12.50 6.96 -3.72
N PHE A 54 12.27 6.83 -5.02
CA PHE A 54 11.31 5.87 -5.55
C PHE A 54 11.74 4.41 -5.32
N LEU A 55 13.03 4.11 -5.38
CA LEU A 55 13.52 2.77 -5.03
C LEU A 55 13.28 2.45 -3.55
N GLN A 56 13.45 3.44 -2.67
CA GLN A 56 13.16 3.26 -1.24
C GLN A 56 11.66 3.06 -1.00
N LEU A 57 10.82 3.84 -1.66
CA LEU A 57 9.37 3.66 -1.58
C LEU A 57 8.95 2.27 -2.08
N ALA A 58 9.50 1.80 -3.19
CA ALA A 58 9.25 0.45 -3.69
C ALA A 58 9.57 -0.63 -2.65
N LYS A 59 10.68 -0.47 -1.95
CA LYS A 59 11.08 -1.40 -0.88
C LYS A 59 10.08 -1.39 0.28
N GLU A 60 9.61 -0.22 0.67
CA GLU A 60 8.63 -0.08 1.75
C GLU A 60 7.27 -0.65 1.36
N GLU A 61 6.84 -0.47 0.10
CA GLU A 61 5.61 -1.12 -0.41
C GLU A 61 5.70 -2.65 -0.36
N GLY A 62 6.87 -3.20 -0.64
CA GLY A 62 7.11 -4.64 -0.47
C GLY A 62 6.93 -5.10 0.97
N ARG A 63 7.36 -4.29 1.94
CA ARG A 63 7.13 -4.54 3.36
C ARG A 63 5.64 -4.47 3.70
N HIS A 64 4.92 -3.48 3.19
CA HIS A 64 3.47 -3.37 3.38
C HIS A 64 2.74 -4.60 2.84
N ALA A 65 3.09 -5.07 1.65
CA ALA A 65 2.54 -6.30 1.08
C ALA A 65 2.77 -7.49 2.01
N SER A 66 3.92 -7.58 2.67
CA SER A 66 4.23 -8.64 3.64
C SER A 66 3.34 -8.57 4.88
N VAL A 67 3.00 -7.37 5.34
CA VAL A 67 2.06 -7.17 6.46
C VAL A 67 0.70 -7.77 6.12
N PHE A 68 0.16 -7.45 4.95
CA PHE A 68 -1.11 -8.01 4.50
C PHE A 68 -1.04 -9.52 4.24
N HIS A 69 0.06 -10.00 3.66
CA HIS A 69 0.29 -11.43 3.43
C HIS A 69 0.25 -12.24 4.72
N ALA A 70 0.77 -11.70 5.82
CA ALA A 70 0.72 -12.37 7.12
C ALA A 70 -0.72 -12.69 7.56
N TYR A 71 -1.69 -11.87 7.15
CA TYR A 71 -3.12 -12.08 7.44
C TYR A 71 -3.82 -12.93 6.38
N THR A 72 -3.52 -12.74 5.10
CA THR A 72 -4.21 -13.43 4.00
C THR A 72 -3.68 -14.84 3.75
N ARG A 73 -2.39 -15.06 3.94
CA ARG A 73 -1.67 -16.29 3.60
C ARG A 73 -1.76 -16.67 2.13
N GLU A 74 -2.11 -15.71 1.26
CA GLU A 74 -2.19 -15.92 -0.19
C GLU A 74 -0.94 -15.38 -0.88
N ALA A 75 -0.37 -16.20 -1.78
CA ALA A 75 0.73 -15.79 -2.64
C ALA A 75 0.17 -15.06 -3.86
N LEU A 76 0.21 -13.73 -3.84
CA LEU A 76 -0.21 -12.90 -4.96
C LEU A 76 0.99 -12.48 -5.79
N LYS A 77 0.77 -12.31 -7.11
CA LYS A 77 1.77 -11.74 -8.02
C LYS A 77 1.43 -10.28 -8.31
N PRO A 78 2.43 -9.39 -8.39
CA PRO A 78 2.19 -8.01 -8.77
C PRO A 78 1.66 -7.93 -10.20
N LYS A 79 0.71 -7.01 -10.45
CA LYS A 79 0.20 -6.68 -11.77
C LYS A 79 0.95 -5.49 -12.33
N LYS A 80 1.28 -5.53 -13.61
CA LYS A 80 2.13 -4.55 -14.28
C LYS A 80 1.39 -3.32 -14.80
N THR A 81 0.07 -3.25 -14.70
CA THR A 81 -0.76 -2.19 -15.30
C THR A 81 -0.30 -0.80 -14.88
N MET A 82 -0.18 -0.54 -13.58
CA MET A 82 0.28 0.77 -13.08
C MET A 82 1.74 1.04 -13.45
N ALA A 83 2.60 0.02 -13.44
CA ALA A 83 3.98 0.16 -13.82
C ALA A 83 4.16 0.56 -15.30
N VAL A 84 3.27 0.11 -16.18
CA VAL A 84 3.27 0.47 -17.60
C VAL A 84 2.70 1.89 -17.81
N ILE A 85 1.63 2.22 -17.10
CA ILE A 85 0.92 3.51 -17.26
C ILE A 85 1.73 4.68 -16.69
N MET A 86 2.39 4.51 -15.55
CA MET A 86 3.04 5.62 -14.84
C MET A 86 4.13 6.34 -15.61
N PRO A 87 5.06 5.67 -16.31
CA PRO A 87 6.04 6.39 -17.14
C PRO A 87 5.40 7.19 -18.26
N PHE A 88 4.30 6.70 -18.82
CA PHE A 88 3.53 7.41 -19.83
C PHE A 88 2.88 8.67 -19.24
N LEU A 89 2.26 8.56 -18.07
CA LEU A 89 1.68 9.70 -17.35
C LEU A 89 2.76 10.71 -16.93
N TYR A 90 3.94 10.24 -16.56
CA TYR A 90 5.07 11.12 -16.26
C TYR A 90 5.42 12.02 -17.44
N ARG A 91 5.47 11.48 -18.65
CA ARG A 91 5.74 12.23 -19.88
C ARG A 91 4.59 13.15 -20.27
N LEU A 92 3.35 12.69 -20.10
CA LEU A 92 2.16 13.42 -20.51
C LEU A 92 1.82 14.58 -19.56
N LEU A 93 1.83 14.33 -18.26
CA LEU A 93 1.40 15.29 -17.23
C LEU A 93 2.54 16.15 -16.68
N GLY A 94 3.78 15.66 -16.76
CA GLY A 94 4.91 16.21 -16.05
C GLY A 94 4.95 15.83 -14.58
N LYS A 95 6.11 15.98 -13.96
CA LYS A 95 6.33 15.51 -12.60
C LYS A 95 5.43 16.20 -11.57
N LYS A 96 5.20 17.50 -11.69
CA LYS A 96 4.39 18.26 -10.72
C LYS A 96 2.98 17.69 -10.57
N ARG A 97 2.29 17.45 -11.69
CA ARG A 97 0.93 16.90 -11.68
C ARG A 97 0.92 15.44 -11.26
N LEU A 98 1.85 14.64 -11.76
CA LEU A 98 1.93 13.23 -11.43
C LEU A 98 2.24 13.00 -9.96
N TYR A 99 3.21 13.73 -9.39
CA TYR A 99 3.58 13.56 -7.99
C TYR A 99 2.43 13.96 -7.04
N LYS A 100 1.68 15.01 -7.38
CA LYS A 100 0.45 15.35 -6.64
C LYS A 100 -0.60 14.25 -6.72
N LEU A 101 -0.76 13.61 -7.87
CA LEU A 101 -1.68 12.50 -8.04
C LEU A 101 -1.24 11.27 -7.23
N ILE A 102 0.04 10.95 -7.25
CA ILE A 102 0.61 9.85 -6.46
C ILE A 102 0.41 10.12 -4.97
N ALA A 103 0.76 11.32 -4.50
CA ALA A 103 0.59 11.69 -3.10
C ALA A 103 -0.87 11.60 -2.65
N LYS A 104 -1.80 12.03 -3.49
CA LYS A 104 -3.24 11.88 -3.23
C LYS A 104 -3.64 10.42 -3.06
N GLY A 105 -3.09 9.54 -3.88
CA GLY A 105 -3.30 8.10 -3.77
C GLY A 105 -2.76 7.53 -2.45
N GLU A 106 -1.58 7.96 -2.03
CA GLU A 106 -0.96 7.55 -0.77
C GLU A 106 -1.80 7.98 0.44
N TYR A 107 -2.23 9.24 0.46
CA TYR A 107 -3.11 9.73 1.53
C TYR A 107 -4.46 9.01 1.55
N ALA A 108 -5.03 8.71 0.40
CA ALA A 108 -6.26 7.93 0.30
C ALA A 108 -6.10 6.51 0.84
N ALA A 109 -4.96 5.88 0.58
CA ALA A 109 -4.63 4.56 1.14
C ALA A 109 -4.56 4.61 2.67
N ALA A 110 -3.90 5.63 3.23
CA ALA A 110 -3.83 5.82 4.67
C ALA A 110 -5.22 5.92 5.32
N VAL A 111 -6.11 6.71 4.73
CA VAL A 111 -7.50 6.84 5.20
C VAL A 111 -8.23 5.50 5.07
N GLY A 112 -8.04 4.79 3.96
CA GLY A 112 -8.68 3.51 3.70
C GLY A 112 -8.26 2.40 4.66
N TYR A 113 -7.07 2.47 5.25
CA TYR A 113 -6.57 1.47 6.18
C TYR A 113 -7.01 1.69 7.63
N GLU A 114 -7.51 2.87 7.98
CA GLU A 114 -7.85 3.25 9.35
C GLU A 114 -8.77 2.24 10.04
N HIS A 115 -9.86 1.84 9.38
CA HIS A 115 -10.86 0.94 9.95
C HIS A 115 -10.36 -0.51 10.15
N LEU A 116 -9.22 -0.88 9.56
CA LEU A 116 -8.63 -2.22 9.70
C LEU A 116 -7.79 -2.36 10.97
N ILE A 117 -7.33 -1.27 11.56
CA ILE A 117 -6.32 -1.27 12.63
C ILE A 117 -6.81 -1.97 13.89
N ALA A 118 -8.10 -1.83 14.23
CA ALA A 118 -8.66 -2.45 15.42
C ALA A 118 -8.53 -3.97 15.40
N ASP A 119 -8.79 -4.61 14.25
CA ASP A 119 -8.74 -6.05 14.06
C ASP A 119 -7.37 -6.54 13.54
N PHE A 120 -6.60 -5.65 12.90
CA PHE A 120 -5.30 -5.94 12.30
C PHE A 120 -4.27 -4.88 12.71
N PRO A 121 -3.73 -4.96 13.95
CA PRO A 121 -2.91 -3.88 14.54
C PRO A 121 -1.66 -3.51 13.73
N GLU A 122 -1.06 -4.46 13.02
CA GLU A 122 0.14 -4.21 12.22
C GLU A 122 -0.12 -3.28 11.02
N VAL A 123 -1.38 -3.11 10.62
CA VAL A 123 -1.78 -2.18 9.56
C VAL A 123 -1.54 -0.72 9.96
N GLU A 124 -1.48 -0.40 11.26
CA GLU A 124 -1.19 0.97 11.71
C GLU A 124 0.14 1.49 11.18
N SER A 125 1.19 0.66 11.20
CA SER A 125 2.49 1.04 10.65
C SER A 125 2.44 1.29 9.14
N VAL A 126 1.64 0.52 8.42
CA VAL A 126 1.41 0.71 6.98
C VAL A 126 0.71 2.05 6.74
N LYS A 127 -0.36 2.31 7.46
CA LYS A 127 -1.09 3.59 7.37
C LYS A 127 -0.16 4.79 7.61
N ASN A 128 0.66 4.74 8.65
CA ASN A 128 1.59 5.81 8.97
C ASN A 128 2.63 6.02 7.86
N ASP A 129 3.12 4.93 7.27
CA ASP A 129 4.03 5.00 6.13
C ASP A 129 3.36 5.60 4.89
N GLU A 130 2.09 5.27 4.60
CA GLU A 130 1.36 5.82 3.46
C GLU A 130 1.26 7.36 3.55
N LYS A 131 0.97 7.90 4.73
CA LYS A 131 0.99 9.35 4.97
C LYS A 131 2.36 9.94 4.71
N ARG A 132 3.39 9.30 5.22
CA ARG A 132 4.79 9.71 5.03
C ARG A 132 5.20 9.62 3.56
N HIS A 133 4.77 8.60 2.83
CA HIS A 133 5.02 8.44 1.39
C HIS A 133 4.43 9.62 0.61
N GLY A 134 3.21 10.02 0.91
CA GLY A 134 2.60 11.20 0.31
C GLY A 134 3.44 12.46 0.54
N ASP A 135 3.88 12.70 1.77
CA ASP A 135 4.71 13.84 2.14
C ASP A 135 6.07 13.80 1.42
N ILE A 136 6.69 12.62 1.33
CA ILE A 136 7.97 12.42 0.63
C ILE A 136 7.85 12.75 -0.86
N VAL A 137 6.81 12.26 -1.52
CA VAL A 137 6.61 12.50 -2.96
C VAL A 137 6.39 13.99 -3.22
N LEU A 138 5.55 14.66 -2.41
CA LEU A 138 5.38 16.12 -2.51
C LEU A 138 6.68 16.88 -2.23
N GLY A 139 7.50 16.37 -1.33
CA GLY A 139 8.80 16.95 -1.00
C GLY A 139 9.81 16.93 -2.15
N LEU A 140 9.56 16.14 -3.20
CA LEU A 140 10.39 16.12 -4.41
C LEU A 140 10.07 17.29 -5.37
N LEU A 141 9.01 18.01 -5.13
CA LEU A 141 8.64 19.19 -5.89
C LEU A 141 9.32 20.43 -5.33
#